data_a36bd0d4eced7c75c9f03eae87de67a4
#
_entry.id   a36bd0d4eced7c75c9f03eae87de67a4
#
_cell.length_a   1.000
_cell.length_b   1.000
_cell.length_c   1.000
_cell.angle_alpha   90.00
_cell.angle_beta   90.00
_cell.angle_gamma   90.00
#
_symmetry.space_group_name_H-M   'P 1'
#
loop_
_entity.id
_entity.type
_entity.pdbx_description
1 polymer ?
#
loop_
_entity_poly.entity_id
_entity_poly.type
_entity_poly.pdbx_seq_one_letter_code
_entity_poly.pdbx_strand_id
1 'polypeptide(L)'
;MGHVTRFDHVGVTVRDLDRVTDFFVALGLEVQGRQPVEGEFLDTVIGIPGSRTEIVMLACPGGGSSVELSSFARPDPVDGSPTAMANELGLRSLAFEVDDLDAAVDAVAADGYGLVGGIGQHEDVWRMAYIRGPEGIIVALAERIG
;
A
#
# COMPACT_ATOMS: atom_id res chain seq x y z
N MET A 1 -25.09 1.15 -17.93
CA MET A 1 -23.77 1.70 -18.24
C MET A 1 -23.12 2.21 -16.97
N GLY A 2 -21.86 1.96 -16.81
CA GLY A 2 -21.13 2.41 -15.64
C GLY A 2 -20.74 3.89 -15.72
N HIS A 3 -20.39 4.49 -14.56
CA HIS A 3 -20.04 5.90 -14.46
C HIS A 3 -18.58 6.12 -14.05
N VAL A 4 -17.82 5.04 -13.76
CA VAL A 4 -16.40 5.14 -13.43
C VAL A 4 -15.61 5.58 -14.67
N THR A 5 -14.76 6.59 -14.52
CA THR A 5 -13.94 7.11 -15.61
C THR A 5 -12.48 6.66 -15.52
N ARG A 6 -11.99 6.41 -14.31
CA ARG A 6 -10.63 5.89 -14.08
C ARG A 6 -10.49 5.43 -12.64
N PHE A 7 -9.46 4.65 -12.38
CA PHE A 7 -9.07 4.28 -11.03
C PHE A 7 -8.21 5.42 -10.45
N ASP A 8 -8.62 6.02 -9.35
CA ASP A 8 -7.92 7.17 -8.78
C ASP A 8 -6.83 6.77 -7.79
N HIS A 9 -7.22 6.16 -6.70
CA HIS A 9 -6.26 5.70 -5.68
C HIS A 9 -6.85 4.57 -4.85
N VAL A 10 -5.96 3.90 -4.12
CA VAL A 10 -6.34 2.97 -3.05
C VAL A 10 -5.96 3.59 -1.72
N GLY A 11 -6.84 3.51 -0.73
CA GLY A 11 -6.61 4.02 0.61
C GLY A 11 -6.17 2.93 1.56
N VAL A 12 -5.13 3.21 2.32
CA VAL A 12 -4.61 2.31 3.36
C VAL A 12 -4.52 3.09 4.66
N THR A 13 -5.23 2.64 5.68
CA THR A 13 -5.18 3.24 7.02
C THR A 13 -4.05 2.57 7.81
N VAL A 14 -3.16 3.39 8.37
CA VAL A 14 -1.96 2.93 9.06
C VAL A 14 -1.80 3.65 10.40
N ARG A 15 -1.04 3.06 11.34
CA ARG A 15 -0.69 3.73 12.60
C ARG A 15 0.54 4.61 12.43
N ASP A 16 1.62 4.05 11.90
CA ASP A 16 2.90 4.72 11.76
C ASP A 16 3.06 5.20 10.32
N LEU A 17 2.59 6.40 10.07
CA LEU A 17 2.57 6.99 8.73
C LEU A 17 3.99 7.11 8.14
N ASP A 18 4.96 7.51 8.95
CA ASP A 18 6.34 7.68 8.49
C ASP A 18 6.96 6.35 8.08
N ARG A 19 6.80 5.33 8.91
CA ARG A 19 7.36 4.00 8.65
C ARG A 19 6.76 3.38 7.39
N VAL A 20 5.45 3.49 7.22
CA VAL A 20 4.78 2.93 6.04
C VAL A 20 5.15 3.72 4.78
N THR A 21 5.26 5.04 4.89
CA THR A 21 5.73 5.88 3.79
C THR A 21 7.13 5.45 3.35
N ASP A 22 8.05 5.29 4.30
CA ASP A 22 9.43 4.87 4.02
C ASP A 22 9.48 3.52 3.30
N PHE A 23 8.61 2.58 3.69
CA PHE A 23 8.53 1.28 3.05
C PHE A 23 8.19 1.42 1.56
N PHE A 24 7.16 2.20 1.22
CA PHE A 24 6.77 2.39 -0.17
C PHE A 24 7.78 3.20 -0.97
N VAL A 25 8.43 4.18 -0.34
CA VAL A 25 9.51 4.95 -0.99
C VAL A 25 10.70 4.04 -1.31
N ALA A 26 11.05 3.12 -0.40
CA ALA A 26 12.11 2.14 -0.66
C ALA A 26 11.78 1.21 -1.83
N LEU A 27 10.51 0.95 -2.10
CA LEU A 27 10.07 0.19 -3.28
C LEU A 27 10.08 1.00 -4.57
N GLY A 28 10.19 2.32 -4.49
CA GLY A 28 10.26 3.19 -5.66
C GLY A 28 9.08 4.12 -5.86
N LEU A 29 8.09 4.14 -4.94
CA LEU A 29 7.02 5.11 -5.01
C LEU A 29 7.54 6.51 -4.60
N GLU A 30 6.87 7.55 -5.07
CA GLU A 30 7.27 8.93 -4.83
C GLU A 30 6.19 9.65 -4.03
N VAL A 31 6.61 10.39 -2.99
CA VAL A 31 5.69 11.22 -2.20
C VAL A 31 5.23 12.40 -3.05
N GLN A 32 3.93 12.51 -3.25
CA GLN A 32 3.31 13.64 -3.96
C GLN A 32 2.94 14.76 -2.99
N GLY A 33 2.62 14.42 -1.76
CA GLY A 33 2.26 15.39 -0.74
C GLY A 33 1.93 14.74 0.58
N ARG A 34 1.93 15.56 1.62
CA ARG A 34 1.55 15.18 2.98
C ARG A 34 0.78 16.33 3.60
N GLN A 35 -0.38 16.06 4.18
CA GLN A 35 -1.20 17.10 4.79
C GLN A 35 -2.16 16.54 5.82
N PRO A 36 -2.52 17.36 6.84
CA PRO A 36 -3.62 17.01 7.73
C PRO A 36 -4.96 17.25 7.04
N VAL A 37 -5.95 16.43 7.39
CA VAL A 37 -7.33 16.61 6.92
C VAL A 37 -8.25 16.47 8.11
N GLU A 38 -9.10 17.48 8.32
CA GLU A 38 -10.15 17.47 9.34
C GLU A 38 -11.26 18.42 8.93
N GLY A 39 -12.40 18.33 9.61
CA GLY A 39 -13.53 19.21 9.42
C GLY A 39 -14.73 18.54 8.81
N GLU A 40 -15.75 19.34 8.54
CA GLU A 40 -17.06 18.84 8.11
C GLU A 40 -16.99 18.03 6.82
N PHE A 41 -16.15 18.43 5.88
CA PHE A 41 -15.99 17.70 4.63
C PHE A 41 -15.56 16.26 4.87
N LEU A 42 -14.49 16.08 5.66
CA LEU A 42 -13.98 14.76 5.98
C LEU A 42 -15.02 13.93 6.75
N ASP A 43 -15.57 14.51 7.81
CA ASP A 43 -16.55 13.85 8.66
C ASP A 43 -17.74 13.33 7.84
N THR A 44 -18.20 14.14 6.90
CA THR A 44 -19.32 13.79 6.03
C THR A 44 -18.96 12.66 5.09
N VAL A 45 -17.80 12.74 4.45
CA VAL A 45 -17.38 11.77 3.43
C VAL A 45 -17.12 10.39 4.05
N ILE A 46 -16.39 10.33 5.16
CA ILE A 46 -16.05 9.05 5.78
C ILE A 46 -17.05 8.56 6.81
N GLY A 47 -18.03 9.40 7.20
CA GLY A 47 -19.07 9.01 8.14
C GLY A 47 -18.61 8.89 9.59
N ILE A 48 -17.53 9.55 9.96
CA ILE A 48 -16.96 9.54 11.31
C ILE A 48 -16.90 10.98 11.83
N PRO A 49 -17.82 11.41 12.71
CA PRO A 49 -17.82 12.77 13.21
C PRO A 49 -16.58 13.10 14.05
N GLY A 50 -16.09 14.32 13.93
CA GLY A 50 -14.95 14.80 14.71
C GLY A 50 -13.62 14.17 14.34
N SER A 51 -13.49 13.65 13.14
CA SER A 51 -12.28 12.96 12.72
C SER A 51 -11.16 13.92 12.34
N ARG A 52 -9.92 13.44 12.52
CA ARG A 52 -8.72 14.12 12.06
C ARG A 52 -7.73 13.06 11.57
N THR A 53 -7.24 13.24 10.36
CA THR A 53 -6.23 12.37 9.76
C THR A 53 -5.05 13.17 9.30
N GLU A 54 -3.93 12.48 9.13
CA GLU A 54 -2.82 12.95 8.35
C GLU A 54 -2.64 11.98 7.18
N ILE A 55 -2.52 12.50 5.96
CA ILE A 55 -2.41 11.68 4.77
C ILE A 55 -1.11 11.91 4.05
N VAL A 56 -0.61 10.86 3.39
CA VAL A 56 0.49 10.91 2.44
C VAL A 56 -0.03 10.32 1.13
N MET A 57 0.13 11.06 0.05
CA MET A 57 -0.19 10.56 -1.29
C MET A 57 1.09 10.12 -1.98
N LEU A 58 1.10 8.89 -2.46
CA LEU A 58 2.24 8.26 -3.12
C LEU A 58 1.88 7.94 -4.56
N ALA A 59 2.79 8.22 -5.48
CA ALA A 59 2.61 7.92 -6.89
C ALA A 59 3.64 6.91 -7.37
N CYS A 60 3.26 6.10 -8.36
CA CYS A 60 4.18 5.20 -9.04
C CYS A 60 4.96 5.97 -10.11
N PRO A 61 6.25 5.65 -10.33
CA PRO A 61 7.06 6.33 -11.35
C PRO A 61 6.47 6.27 -12.75
N GLY A 62 5.79 5.17 -13.09
CA GLY A 62 5.16 4.99 -14.39
C GLY A 62 3.79 5.66 -14.54
N GLY A 63 3.31 6.34 -13.51
CA GLY A 63 1.97 6.91 -13.50
C GLY A 63 0.91 5.87 -13.14
N GLY A 64 -0.35 6.18 -13.45
CA GLY A 64 -1.49 5.34 -13.10
C GLY A 64 -2.09 5.73 -11.76
N SER A 65 -2.54 4.72 -10.99
CA SER A 65 -3.18 4.96 -9.71
C SER A 65 -2.19 5.32 -8.63
N SER A 66 -2.68 6.00 -7.59
CA SER A 66 -1.88 6.40 -6.43
C SER A 66 -2.22 5.54 -5.22
N VAL A 67 -1.37 5.60 -4.21
CA VAL A 67 -1.63 5.03 -2.89
C VAL A 67 -1.78 6.18 -1.91
N GLU A 68 -2.90 6.20 -1.18
CA GLU A 68 -3.13 7.18 -0.12
C GLU A 68 -2.99 6.49 1.22
N LEU A 69 -2.00 6.90 2.00
CA LEU A 69 -1.83 6.44 3.38
C LEU A 69 -2.51 7.43 4.31
N SER A 70 -3.32 6.93 5.24
CA SER A 70 -4.01 7.76 6.23
C SER A 70 -3.70 7.27 7.64
N SER A 71 -3.36 8.19 8.52
CA SER A 71 -3.17 7.91 9.94
C SER A 71 -4.16 8.75 10.74
N PHE A 72 -4.96 8.12 11.60
CA PHE A 72 -6.00 8.82 12.38
C PHE A 72 -5.44 9.35 13.67
N ALA A 73 -5.52 10.69 13.85
CA ALA A 73 -5.30 11.33 15.14
C ALA A 73 -6.56 11.21 16.01
N ARG A 74 -7.74 11.26 15.39
CA ARG A 74 -9.06 11.07 16.00
C ARG A 74 -10.03 10.45 15.01
N PRO A 75 -10.86 9.48 15.42
CA PRO A 75 -10.73 8.66 16.62
C PRO A 75 -9.52 7.74 16.55
N ASP A 76 -9.24 7.02 17.63
CA ASP A 76 -8.18 6.01 17.60
C ASP A 76 -8.46 4.99 16.49
N PRO A 77 -7.42 4.55 15.77
CA PRO A 77 -7.62 3.53 14.74
C PRO A 77 -8.09 2.21 15.35
N VAL A 78 -8.92 1.50 14.59
CA VAL A 78 -9.37 0.15 14.95
C VAL A 78 -8.38 -0.85 14.39
N ASP A 79 -7.95 -1.80 15.21
CA ASP A 79 -6.98 -2.82 14.79
C ASP A 79 -7.51 -3.64 13.62
N GLY A 80 -6.62 -3.89 12.66
CA GLY A 80 -6.88 -4.81 11.56
C GLY A 80 -6.30 -6.19 11.87
N SER A 81 -5.98 -6.94 10.82
CA SER A 81 -5.44 -8.31 10.89
C SER A 81 -4.01 -8.34 10.34
N PRO A 82 -3.01 -7.94 11.13
CA PRO A 82 -1.64 -7.77 10.61
C PRO A 82 -0.96 -9.08 10.20
N THR A 83 -1.51 -10.22 10.58
CA THR A 83 -0.99 -11.55 10.20
C THR A 83 -1.88 -12.24 9.17
N ALA A 84 -2.88 -11.54 8.62
CA ALA A 84 -3.80 -12.11 7.65
C ALA A 84 -3.06 -12.67 6.43
N MET A 85 -3.47 -13.85 5.99
CA MET A 85 -2.98 -14.45 4.76
C MET A 85 -3.85 -14.01 3.57
N ALA A 86 -3.45 -14.38 2.38
CA ALA A 86 -4.10 -13.94 1.15
C ALA A 86 -5.58 -14.35 1.04
N ASN A 87 -6.02 -15.34 1.81
CA ASN A 87 -7.39 -15.86 1.77
C ASN A 87 -8.34 -15.21 2.78
N GLU A 88 -7.91 -14.23 3.56
CA GLU A 88 -8.84 -13.48 4.41
C GLU A 88 -9.69 -12.55 3.54
N LEU A 89 -10.99 -12.47 3.84
CA LEU A 89 -11.91 -11.66 3.04
C LEU A 89 -11.54 -10.17 3.08
N GLY A 90 -11.73 -9.47 1.96
CA GLY A 90 -11.50 -8.04 1.81
C GLY A 90 -10.30 -7.73 0.91
N LEU A 91 -9.89 -6.48 0.92
CA LEU A 91 -8.68 -6.06 0.20
C LEU A 91 -7.48 -6.71 0.87
N ARG A 92 -6.63 -7.39 0.07
CA ARG A 92 -5.52 -8.18 0.62
C ARG A 92 -4.16 -7.69 0.20
N SER A 93 -4.02 -7.16 -1.01
CA SER A 93 -2.71 -6.79 -1.51
C SER A 93 -2.76 -5.60 -2.45
N LEU A 94 -1.65 -4.90 -2.52
CA LEU A 94 -1.33 -3.94 -3.58
C LEU A 94 -0.29 -4.59 -4.46
N ALA A 95 -0.49 -4.54 -5.77
CA ALA A 95 0.43 -5.18 -6.72
C ALA A 95 1.16 -4.13 -7.54
N PHE A 96 2.48 -4.30 -7.65
CA PHE A 96 3.34 -3.45 -8.47
C PHE A 96 4.18 -4.30 -9.39
N GLU A 97 4.39 -3.81 -10.60
CA GLU A 97 5.41 -4.39 -11.48
C GLU A 97 6.75 -3.75 -11.12
N VAL A 98 7.79 -4.59 -11.06
CA VAL A 98 9.16 -4.16 -10.75
C VAL A 98 10.09 -4.59 -11.89
N ASP A 99 11.21 -3.89 -12.03
CA ASP A 99 12.20 -4.22 -13.04
C ASP A 99 13.16 -5.33 -12.60
N ASP A 100 13.34 -5.51 -11.29
CA ASP A 100 14.23 -6.52 -10.72
C ASP A 100 13.65 -7.02 -9.39
N LEU A 101 13.01 -8.17 -9.42
CA LEU A 101 12.33 -8.73 -8.25
C LEU A 101 13.31 -9.06 -7.13
N ASP A 102 14.45 -9.67 -7.45
CA ASP A 102 15.42 -10.03 -6.42
C ASP A 102 15.96 -8.80 -5.70
N ALA A 103 16.27 -7.75 -6.44
CA ALA A 103 16.73 -6.49 -5.86
C ALA A 103 15.67 -5.85 -4.97
N ALA A 104 14.40 -5.87 -5.39
CA ALA A 104 13.30 -5.33 -4.61
C ALA A 104 13.09 -6.12 -3.31
N VAL A 105 13.14 -7.44 -3.38
CA VAL A 105 13.05 -8.31 -2.19
C VAL A 105 14.20 -8.04 -1.23
N ASP A 106 15.42 -7.91 -1.73
CA ASP A 106 16.60 -7.62 -0.90
C ASP A 106 16.50 -6.24 -0.24
N ALA A 107 15.99 -5.24 -0.95
CA ALA A 107 15.83 -3.89 -0.42
C ALA A 107 14.89 -3.87 0.78
N VAL A 108 13.74 -4.54 0.69
CA VAL A 108 12.79 -4.58 1.81
C VAL A 108 13.29 -5.49 2.94
N ALA A 109 14.07 -6.54 2.62
CA ALA A 109 14.68 -7.40 3.63
C ALA A 109 15.68 -6.64 4.49
N ALA A 110 16.42 -5.70 3.91
CA ALA A 110 17.34 -4.84 4.64
C ALA A 110 16.64 -4.00 5.71
N ASP A 111 15.37 -3.68 5.52
CA ASP A 111 14.56 -2.93 6.48
C ASP A 111 13.73 -3.86 7.40
N GLY A 112 13.96 -5.16 7.35
CA GLY A 112 13.33 -6.13 8.24
C GLY A 112 12.02 -6.74 7.73
N TYR A 113 11.67 -6.55 6.46
CA TYR A 113 10.45 -7.11 5.86
C TYR A 113 10.78 -8.32 4.98
N GLY A 114 9.85 -9.25 4.87
CA GLY A 114 10.15 -10.51 4.21
C GLY A 114 9.03 -11.06 3.35
N LEU A 115 9.32 -12.17 2.72
CA LEU A 115 8.38 -12.89 1.89
C LEU A 115 7.26 -13.50 2.72
N VAL A 116 6.03 -13.44 2.22
CA VAL A 116 4.90 -14.18 2.80
C VAL A 116 5.07 -15.67 2.52
N GLY A 117 5.39 -16.00 1.28
CA GLY A 117 5.70 -17.36 0.86
C GLY A 117 7.07 -17.38 0.20
N GLY A 118 7.12 -17.79 -1.06
CA GLY A 118 8.35 -17.80 -1.85
C GLY A 118 8.21 -16.98 -3.11
N ILE A 119 9.28 -16.97 -3.90
CA ILE A 119 9.28 -16.42 -5.25
C ILE A 119 8.78 -17.52 -6.18
N GLY A 120 7.70 -17.24 -6.91
CA GLY A 120 7.15 -18.16 -7.90
C GLY A 120 7.39 -17.66 -9.31
N GLN A 121 7.43 -18.58 -10.25
CA GLN A 121 7.53 -18.26 -11.67
C GLN A 121 6.34 -18.87 -12.40
N HIS A 122 5.64 -18.04 -13.16
CA HIS A 122 4.53 -18.49 -13.99
C HIS A 122 5.00 -18.54 -15.43
N GLU A 123 5.14 -19.76 -15.94
CA GLU A 123 5.69 -20.00 -17.28
C GLU A 123 7.04 -19.28 -17.44
N ASP A 124 7.36 -18.78 -18.61
CA ASP A 124 8.56 -17.97 -18.82
C ASP A 124 8.20 -16.49 -18.96
N VAL A 125 7.16 -16.04 -18.27
CA VAL A 125 6.60 -14.68 -18.40
C VAL A 125 6.76 -13.85 -17.15
N TRP A 126 6.42 -14.41 -15.99
CA TRP A 126 6.39 -13.67 -14.73
C TRP A 126 7.13 -14.37 -13.60
N ARG A 127 7.85 -13.60 -12.82
CA ARG A 127 8.29 -13.99 -11.47
C ARG A 127 7.58 -13.08 -10.49
N MET A 128 7.04 -13.67 -9.44
CA MET A 128 6.22 -12.92 -8.48
C MET A 128 6.52 -13.35 -7.05
N ALA A 129 6.29 -12.40 -6.12
CA ALA A 129 6.38 -12.66 -4.70
C ALA A 129 5.41 -11.77 -3.94
N TYR A 130 4.93 -12.24 -2.79
CA TYR A 130 4.23 -11.41 -1.82
C TYR A 130 5.19 -11.05 -0.71
N ILE A 131 5.25 -9.76 -0.40
CA ILE A 131 6.02 -9.20 0.72
C ILE A 131 5.05 -8.79 1.81
N ARG A 132 5.38 -9.12 3.05
CA ARG A 132 4.68 -8.56 4.20
C ARG A 132 5.46 -7.34 4.69
N GLY A 133 4.88 -6.17 4.50
CA GLY A 133 5.46 -4.91 4.91
C GLY A 133 5.05 -4.51 6.33
N PRO A 134 5.25 -3.25 6.70
CA PRO A 134 4.87 -2.76 8.02
C PRO A 134 3.37 -2.89 8.24
N GLU A 135 2.99 -3.15 9.49
CA GLU A 135 1.59 -3.30 9.92
C GLU A 135 0.84 -4.44 9.22
N GLY A 136 1.57 -5.38 8.64
CA GLY A 136 0.99 -6.54 8.00
C GLY A 136 0.53 -6.32 6.56
N ILE A 137 0.83 -5.18 5.97
CA ILE A 137 0.45 -4.88 4.58
C ILE A 137 1.11 -5.89 3.64
N ILE A 138 0.30 -6.52 2.78
CA ILE A 138 0.82 -7.42 1.75
C ILE A 138 0.97 -6.63 0.45
N VAL A 139 2.18 -6.66 -0.09
CA VAL A 139 2.50 -6.08 -1.39
C VAL A 139 2.94 -7.20 -2.33
N ALA A 140 2.28 -7.31 -3.48
CA ALA A 140 2.67 -8.24 -4.53
C ALA A 140 3.63 -7.53 -5.47
N LEU A 141 4.77 -8.17 -5.74
CA LEU A 141 5.76 -7.66 -6.69
C LEU A 141 5.85 -8.63 -7.85
N ALA A 142 5.81 -8.11 -9.07
CA ALA A 142 5.85 -8.91 -10.28
C ALA A 142 6.91 -8.36 -11.23
N GLU A 143 7.81 -9.23 -11.66
CA GLU A 143 8.81 -8.92 -12.68
C GLU A 143 8.46 -9.68 -13.95
N ARG A 144 8.37 -8.95 -15.05
CA ARG A 144 8.15 -9.56 -16.36
C ARG A 144 9.47 -10.04 -16.92
N ILE A 145 9.56 -11.34 -17.24
CA ILE A 145 10.79 -11.98 -17.71
C ILE A 145 10.69 -12.47 -19.14
N GLY A 146 9.52 -12.41 -19.72
CA GLY A 146 9.32 -12.87 -21.09
C GLY A 146 8.38 -12.07 -21.93
#